data_ba4d58384f5f7a971155483cb4622dc1
#
_entry.id   ba4d58384f5f7a971155483cb4622dc1
#
_cell.length_a   1.000
_cell.length_b   1.000
_cell.length_c   1.000
_cell.angle_alpha   90.00
_cell.angle_beta   90.00
_cell.angle_gamma   90.00
#
_symmetry.space_group_name_H-M   'P 1'
#
loop_
_entity.id
_entity.type
_entity.pdbx_description
1 polymer ?
#
loop_
_entity_poly.entity_id
_entity_poly.type
_entity_poly.pdbx_seq_one_letter_code
_entity_poly.pdbx_strand_id
1 'polypeptide(L)'
;AVFDSLLSSSLPKGYSLSRKTFYELEQEDTTLRRGILVVTDNLHLTDVDVEAMLKMAGRGDRIMLVGSSFSRILKDTLGFECSYSYFSPSALKKYATALLSKDSLCWVGDSAVYPQQTFCFYPQLCQSYFFADSISSKVLAEKTVTGEAAHPVAMSVSWGKGEVILASTPLLFTNYGVLDGKNAAYLFRILSQMGGFPIVRTEGYMKETAQVQMSPFRYFLSQPPLRWALYLTMI
;
A
#
# COMPACT_ATOMS: atom_id res chain seq x y z
N ALA A 1 -3.53 15.59 3.70
CA ALA A 1 -2.95 14.84 4.82
C ALA A 1 -1.45 15.09 4.91
N VAL A 2 -0.81 14.79 6.07
CA VAL A 2 0.64 15.01 6.25
C VAL A 2 1.47 14.25 5.22
N PHE A 3 1.09 13.01 4.94
CA PHE A 3 1.72 12.19 3.91
C PHE A 3 1.75 12.90 2.54
N ASP A 4 0.61 13.38 2.06
CA ASP A 4 0.52 14.04 0.74
C ASP A 4 1.25 15.38 0.73
N SER A 5 1.18 16.14 1.84
CA SER A 5 1.92 17.39 2.01
C SER A 5 3.43 17.17 1.96
N LEU A 6 3.92 16.11 2.61
CA LEU A 6 5.33 15.74 2.59
C LEU A 6 5.77 15.37 1.17
N LEU A 7 5.01 14.54 0.46
CA LEU A 7 5.35 14.16 -0.92
C LEU A 7 5.32 15.38 -1.86
N SER A 8 4.30 16.21 -1.74
CA SER A 8 4.15 17.42 -2.56
C SER A 8 5.32 18.41 -2.38
N SER A 9 5.85 18.51 -1.16
CA SER A 9 6.99 19.40 -0.88
C SER A 9 8.36 18.80 -1.18
N SER A 10 8.48 17.46 -1.18
CA SER A 10 9.78 16.79 -1.25
C SER A 10 10.12 16.22 -2.62
N LEU A 11 9.11 16.02 -3.49
CA LEU A 11 9.33 15.44 -4.81
C LEU A 11 9.65 16.53 -5.86
N PRO A 12 10.87 16.54 -6.44
CA PRO A 12 11.34 17.64 -7.28
C PRO A 12 10.61 17.75 -8.61
N LYS A 13 10.03 16.64 -9.12
CA LYS A 13 9.30 16.62 -10.40
C LYS A 13 7.78 16.72 -10.24
N GLY A 14 7.31 16.89 -9.02
CA GLY A 14 5.90 17.10 -8.71
C GLY A 14 5.18 15.86 -8.23
N TYR A 15 4.09 16.13 -7.52
CA TYR A 15 3.16 15.15 -6.95
C TYR A 15 1.74 15.66 -7.15
N SER A 16 0.86 14.80 -7.60
CA SER A 16 -0.54 15.13 -7.80
C SER A 16 -1.46 14.00 -7.32
N LEU A 17 -2.67 14.38 -6.89
CA LEU A 17 -3.72 13.45 -6.54
C LEU A 17 -4.69 13.31 -7.71
N SER A 18 -5.12 12.08 -7.98
CA SER A 18 -6.12 11.74 -8.98
C SER A 18 -7.16 10.81 -8.37
N ARG A 19 -8.37 10.81 -8.89
CA ARG A 19 -9.41 9.81 -8.56
C ARG A 19 -9.67 8.85 -9.71
N LYS A 20 -8.86 8.93 -10.76
CA LYS A 20 -9.01 8.11 -11.96
C LYS A 20 -8.48 6.71 -11.73
N THR A 21 -9.13 5.73 -12.34
CA THR A 21 -8.65 4.34 -12.41
C THR A 21 -7.48 4.21 -13.38
N PHE A 22 -6.81 3.05 -13.42
CA PHE A 22 -5.75 2.81 -14.41
C PHE A 22 -6.27 2.92 -15.84
N TYR A 23 -7.48 2.43 -16.10
CA TYR A 23 -8.12 2.55 -17.40
C TYR A 23 -8.27 4.02 -17.81
N GLU A 24 -8.79 4.86 -16.94
CA GLU A 24 -8.96 6.30 -17.21
C GLU A 24 -7.63 7.04 -17.35
N LEU A 25 -6.62 6.66 -16.55
CA LEU A 25 -5.27 7.22 -16.63
C LEU A 25 -4.55 6.81 -17.93
N GLU A 26 -4.81 5.60 -18.44
CA GLU A 26 -4.24 5.10 -19.69
C GLU A 26 -4.79 5.83 -20.91
N GLN A 27 -6.06 6.25 -20.85
CA GLN A 27 -6.72 7.02 -21.91
C GLN A 27 -6.22 8.47 -21.99
N GLU A 28 -5.51 8.97 -20.96
CA GLU A 28 -4.89 10.27 -21.03
C GLU A 28 -3.74 10.25 -22.04
N ASP A 29 -3.78 11.19 -22.99
CA ASP A 29 -2.71 11.34 -23.96
C ASP A 29 -1.49 12.00 -23.32
N THR A 30 -0.64 11.18 -22.71
CA THR A 30 0.60 11.65 -22.06
C THR A 30 1.81 11.09 -22.77
N THR A 31 2.61 11.98 -23.32
CA THR A 31 3.93 11.65 -23.90
C THR A 31 5.02 11.51 -22.84
N LEU A 32 4.79 12.05 -21.64
CA LEU A 32 5.74 12.04 -20.52
C LEU A 32 5.56 10.79 -19.65
N ARG A 33 6.68 10.17 -19.30
CA ARG A 33 6.70 9.08 -18.32
C ARG A 33 6.34 9.61 -16.94
N ARG A 34 5.57 8.83 -16.21
CA ARG A 34 5.10 9.17 -14.87
C ARG A 34 5.22 7.98 -13.92
N GLY A 35 5.27 8.28 -12.64
CA GLY A 35 5.09 7.31 -11.58
C GLY A 35 3.63 7.29 -11.14
N ILE A 36 3.03 6.12 -11.02
CA ILE A 36 1.65 5.99 -10.53
C ILE A 36 1.70 5.25 -9.19
N LEU A 37 1.17 5.88 -8.15
CA LEU A 37 1.13 5.34 -6.79
C LEU A 37 -0.30 5.01 -6.39
N VAL A 38 -0.53 3.76 -5.98
CA VAL A 38 -1.78 3.31 -5.35
C VAL A 38 -1.47 2.84 -3.95
N VAL A 39 -2.18 3.37 -2.95
CA VAL A 39 -2.06 2.93 -1.56
C VAL A 39 -3.45 2.58 -1.04
N THR A 40 -3.69 1.31 -0.74
CA THR A 40 -4.96 0.81 -0.21
C THR A 40 -4.74 -0.48 0.57
N ASP A 41 -5.56 -0.79 1.57
CA ASP A 41 -5.44 -2.07 2.27
C ASP A 41 -5.79 -3.26 1.38
N ASN A 42 -6.75 -3.08 0.50
CA ASN A 42 -7.31 -4.15 -0.31
C ASN A 42 -7.35 -3.73 -1.78
N LEU A 43 -6.36 -4.18 -2.53
CA LEU A 43 -6.22 -3.80 -3.93
C LEU A 43 -6.99 -4.77 -4.83
N HIS A 44 -8.17 -4.33 -5.26
CA HIS A 44 -8.98 -5.02 -6.24
C HIS A 44 -8.91 -4.29 -7.59
N LEU A 45 -8.11 -4.82 -8.49
CA LEU A 45 -8.07 -4.38 -9.88
C LEU A 45 -8.96 -5.29 -10.73
N THR A 46 -9.66 -4.70 -11.68
CA THR A 46 -10.39 -5.44 -12.73
C THR A 46 -9.42 -5.87 -13.83
N ASP A 47 -9.83 -6.79 -14.70
CA ASP A 47 -9.02 -7.21 -15.86
C ASP A 47 -8.62 -6.03 -16.74
N VAL A 48 -9.56 -5.11 -16.95
CA VAL A 48 -9.34 -3.89 -17.75
C VAL A 48 -8.30 -2.96 -17.09
N ASP A 49 -8.36 -2.83 -15.77
CA ASP A 49 -7.37 -2.01 -15.04
C ASP A 49 -5.98 -2.64 -15.06
N VAL A 50 -5.88 -3.96 -14.93
CA VAL A 50 -4.59 -4.66 -15.01
C VAL A 50 -4.01 -4.52 -16.41
N GLU A 51 -4.80 -4.69 -17.46
CA GLU A 51 -4.35 -4.49 -18.84
C GLU A 51 -3.86 -3.06 -19.09
N ALA A 52 -4.62 -2.05 -18.66
CA ALA A 52 -4.25 -0.65 -18.78
C ALA A 52 -2.96 -0.32 -18.02
N MET A 53 -2.84 -0.83 -16.79
CA MET A 53 -1.64 -0.71 -15.95
C MET A 53 -0.40 -1.30 -16.67
N LEU A 54 -0.53 -2.50 -17.23
CA LEU A 54 0.58 -3.16 -17.93
C LEU A 54 0.95 -2.47 -19.25
N LYS A 55 -0.02 -1.89 -19.97
CA LYS A 55 0.26 -1.04 -21.13
C LYS A 55 1.08 0.18 -20.74
N MET A 56 0.72 0.85 -19.64
CA MET A 56 1.47 2.00 -19.13
C MET A 56 2.88 1.59 -18.70
N ALA A 57 3.04 0.52 -17.93
CA ALA A 57 4.35 -0.02 -17.57
C ALA A 57 5.17 -0.39 -18.82
N GLY A 58 4.55 -1.02 -19.81
CA GLY A 58 5.20 -1.37 -21.08
C GLY A 58 5.75 -0.17 -21.85
N ARG A 59 5.10 1.00 -21.78
CA ARG A 59 5.56 2.27 -22.35
C ARG A 59 6.72 2.91 -21.56
N GLY A 60 6.90 2.51 -20.31
CA GLY A 60 7.99 2.99 -19.46
C GLY A 60 7.56 3.76 -18.22
N ASP A 61 6.27 3.77 -17.90
CA ASP A 61 5.78 4.28 -16.63
C ASP A 61 6.22 3.35 -15.48
N ARG A 62 6.35 3.89 -14.30
CA ARG A 62 6.62 3.13 -13.09
C ARG A 62 5.40 3.12 -12.19
N ILE A 63 4.99 1.93 -11.81
CA ILE A 63 3.74 1.74 -11.07
C ILE A 63 4.07 1.14 -9.71
N MET A 64 3.61 1.78 -8.66
CA MET A 64 3.76 1.29 -7.29
C MET A 64 2.40 0.96 -6.70
N LEU A 65 2.23 -0.29 -6.33
CA LEU A 65 1.04 -0.84 -5.72
C LEU A 65 1.32 -1.21 -4.27
N VAL A 66 0.67 -0.54 -3.36
CA VAL A 66 0.83 -0.74 -1.92
C VAL A 66 -0.48 -1.24 -1.33
N GLY A 67 -0.45 -2.45 -0.74
CA GLY A 67 -1.65 -3.05 -0.18
C GLY A 67 -1.38 -4.24 0.72
N SER A 68 -2.30 -4.57 1.62
CA SER A 68 -2.23 -5.78 2.43
C SER A 68 -2.76 -7.01 1.69
N SER A 69 -3.59 -6.84 0.67
CA SER A 69 -4.06 -7.92 -0.19
C SER A 69 -4.14 -7.50 -1.65
N PHE A 70 -3.96 -8.46 -2.55
CA PHE A 70 -3.88 -8.26 -3.99
C PHE A 70 -4.85 -9.20 -4.71
N SER A 71 -5.47 -8.73 -5.79
CA SER A 71 -6.39 -9.53 -6.60
C SER A 71 -5.65 -10.71 -7.24
N ARG A 72 -6.39 -11.81 -7.45
CA ARG A 72 -5.84 -13.01 -8.09
C ARG A 72 -5.29 -12.72 -9.48
N ILE A 73 -6.02 -11.95 -10.27
CA ILE A 73 -5.63 -11.55 -11.62
C ILE A 73 -4.25 -10.89 -11.64
N LEU A 74 -4.03 -9.96 -10.71
CA LEU A 74 -2.74 -9.28 -10.59
C LEU A 74 -1.61 -10.26 -10.26
N LYS A 75 -1.86 -11.21 -9.35
CA LYS A 75 -0.89 -12.24 -8.96
C LYS A 75 -0.53 -13.16 -10.13
N ASP A 76 -1.56 -13.67 -10.81
CA ASP A 76 -1.39 -14.58 -11.94
C ASP A 76 -0.65 -13.89 -13.11
N THR A 77 -0.92 -12.59 -13.33
CA THR A 77 -0.33 -11.85 -14.45
C THR A 77 1.12 -11.43 -14.20
N LEU A 78 1.45 -11.01 -12.98
CA LEU A 78 2.82 -10.59 -12.61
C LEU A 78 3.69 -11.76 -12.12
N GLY A 79 3.13 -12.96 -11.98
CA GLY A 79 3.86 -14.17 -11.59
C GLY A 79 4.35 -14.15 -10.15
N PHE A 80 3.52 -13.68 -9.22
CA PHE A 80 3.85 -13.70 -7.80
C PHE A 80 2.75 -14.31 -6.95
N GLU A 81 3.13 -14.86 -5.81
CA GLU A 81 2.22 -15.35 -4.80
C GLU A 81 2.31 -14.53 -3.52
N CYS A 82 1.22 -14.53 -2.75
CA CYS A 82 1.19 -13.91 -1.43
C CYS A 82 0.79 -14.92 -0.37
N SER A 83 1.58 -15.04 0.68
CA SER A 83 1.11 -15.62 1.92
C SER A 83 0.46 -14.54 2.78
N TYR A 84 -0.70 -14.82 3.32
CA TYR A 84 -1.44 -13.89 4.17
C TYR A 84 -1.35 -14.31 5.61
N SER A 85 -0.93 -13.42 6.49
CA SER A 85 -1.10 -13.58 7.92
C SER A 85 -2.52 -13.14 8.29
N TYR A 86 -3.38 -14.10 8.60
CA TYR A 86 -4.74 -13.81 9.03
C TYR A 86 -4.78 -13.51 10.53
N PHE A 87 -5.67 -12.60 10.88
CA PHE A 87 -6.01 -12.37 12.27
C PHE A 87 -6.64 -13.64 12.88
N SER A 88 -6.05 -14.12 13.96
CA SER A 88 -6.61 -15.22 14.76
C SER A 88 -6.77 -14.80 16.22
N PRO A 89 -7.73 -15.36 16.98
CA PRO A 89 -7.88 -15.06 18.40
C PRO A 89 -6.63 -15.39 19.24
N SER A 90 -5.84 -16.37 18.83
CA SER A 90 -4.54 -16.69 19.43
C SER A 90 -3.48 -15.62 19.10
N ALA A 91 -3.56 -15.03 17.92
CA ALA A 91 -2.75 -13.88 17.56
C ALA A 91 -3.11 -12.64 18.40
N LEU A 92 -4.36 -12.49 18.83
CA LEU A 92 -4.76 -11.37 19.71
C LEU A 92 -4.01 -11.39 21.04
N LYS A 93 -3.81 -12.56 21.66
CA LYS A 93 -3.00 -12.70 22.87
C LYS A 93 -1.53 -12.34 22.62
N LYS A 94 -0.98 -12.75 21.50
CA LYS A 94 0.37 -12.42 21.05
C LYS A 94 0.46 -10.93 20.70
N TYR A 95 -0.62 -10.34 20.16
CA TYR A 95 -0.73 -8.91 19.85
C TYR A 95 -0.85 -8.03 21.08
N ALA A 96 -1.58 -8.44 22.11
CA ALA A 96 -1.67 -7.67 23.34
C ALA A 96 -0.30 -7.54 24.04
N THR A 97 0.55 -8.56 23.91
CA THR A 97 1.96 -8.51 24.33
C THR A 97 2.87 -7.82 23.30
N ALA A 98 2.56 -7.90 22.01
CA ALA A 98 3.33 -7.35 20.90
C ALA A 98 3.00 -5.88 20.61
N LEU A 99 1.90 -5.33 21.14
CA LEU A 99 1.63 -3.87 21.10
C LEU A 99 2.73 -3.05 21.77
N LEU A 100 3.57 -3.68 22.58
CA LEU A 100 4.75 -3.09 23.19
C LEU A 100 6.03 -3.29 22.36
N SER A 101 6.04 -4.16 21.35
CA SER A 101 7.18 -4.42 20.47
C SER A 101 6.88 -3.92 19.05
N LYS A 102 7.78 -3.13 18.50
CA LYS A 102 7.70 -2.72 17.10
C LYS A 102 8.17 -3.86 16.20
N ASP A 103 7.48 -4.04 15.08
CA ASP A 103 7.97 -4.85 13.97
C ASP A 103 9.10 -4.13 13.26
N SER A 104 10.00 -4.91 12.64
CA SER A 104 11.11 -4.37 11.89
C SER A 104 11.15 -4.93 10.47
N LEU A 105 11.51 -4.09 9.52
CA LEU A 105 11.82 -4.48 8.16
C LEU A 105 13.19 -3.97 7.76
N CYS A 106 13.87 -4.71 6.91
CA CYS A 106 15.19 -4.38 6.43
C CYS A 106 15.14 -4.01 4.95
N TRP A 107 15.77 -2.91 4.58
CA TRP A 107 16.00 -2.57 3.19
C TRP A 107 17.13 -3.45 2.64
N VAL A 108 16.84 -4.20 1.58
CA VAL A 108 17.79 -5.10 0.89
C VAL A 108 17.94 -4.75 -0.61
N GLY A 109 17.30 -3.68 -1.05
CA GLY A 109 17.43 -3.18 -2.41
C GLY A 109 18.86 -2.78 -2.76
N ASP A 110 19.03 -1.93 -3.77
CA ASP A 110 20.36 -1.55 -4.26
C ASP A 110 21.24 -0.94 -3.16
N SER A 111 22.23 -1.73 -2.71
CA SER A 111 23.17 -1.35 -1.66
C SER A 111 24.18 -0.29 -2.11
N ALA A 112 24.38 -0.12 -3.41
CA ALA A 112 25.24 0.94 -3.95
C ALA A 112 24.60 2.32 -3.82
N VAL A 113 23.25 2.40 -3.85
CA VAL A 113 22.49 3.65 -3.71
C VAL A 113 22.11 3.90 -2.25
N TYR A 114 21.62 2.86 -1.58
CA TYR A 114 21.19 2.96 -0.18
C TYR A 114 21.77 1.83 0.66
N PRO A 115 22.47 2.14 1.76
CA PRO A 115 23.00 1.12 2.64
C PRO A 115 21.85 0.32 3.28
N GLN A 116 22.12 -0.92 3.60
CA GLN A 116 21.18 -1.76 4.36
C GLN A 116 20.80 -1.06 5.67
N GLN A 117 19.50 -0.98 5.94
CA GLN A 117 18.97 -0.30 7.13
C GLN A 117 17.69 -0.95 7.58
N THR A 118 17.54 -1.07 8.90
CA THR A 118 16.33 -1.58 9.53
C THR A 118 15.42 -0.42 9.96
N PHE A 119 14.14 -0.56 9.67
CA PHE A 119 13.08 0.37 10.03
C PHE A 119 12.10 -0.32 10.96
N CYS A 120 11.62 0.41 11.97
CA CYS A 120 10.74 -0.13 12.99
C CYS A 120 9.36 0.55 12.91
N PHE A 121 8.30 -0.24 12.98
CA PHE A 121 6.93 0.25 12.91
C PHE A 121 6.01 -0.64 13.76
N TYR A 122 4.81 -0.17 14.06
CA TYR A 122 3.86 -0.97 14.79
C TYR A 122 3.36 -2.16 13.95
N PRO A 123 3.13 -3.34 14.56
CA PRO A 123 2.69 -4.52 13.85
C PRO A 123 1.38 -4.28 13.12
N GLN A 124 1.27 -4.79 11.90
CA GLN A 124 0.01 -4.79 11.14
C GLN A 124 -0.81 -6.03 11.50
N LEU A 125 -2.13 -5.85 11.64
CA LEU A 125 -3.05 -6.95 11.92
C LEU A 125 -3.12 -7.96 10.79
N CYS A 126 -3.08 -7.46 9.55
CA CYS A 126 -3.04 -8.28 8.35
C CYS A 126 -1.79 -7.90 7.57
N GLN A 127 -0.97 -8.88 7.26
CA GLN A 127 0.25 -8.67 6.48
C GLN A 127 0.38 -9.77 5.44
N SER A 128 0.80 -9.38 4.25
CA SER A 128 1.19 -10.32 3.21
C SER A 128 2.70 -10.33 3.02
N TYR A 129 3.21 -11.49 2.66
CA TYR A 129 4.59 -11.69 2.25
C TYR A 129 4.59 -12.17 0.81
N PHE A 130 5.53 -11.67 0.03
CA PHE A 130 5.63 -12.02 -1.38
C PHE A 130 6.51 -13.24 -1.59
N PHE A 131 6.11 -14.07 -2.54
CA PHE A 131 6.91 -15.13 -3.11
C PHE A 131 6.86 -14.94 -4.63
N ALA A 132 8.01 -14.71 -5.24
CA ALA A 132 8.08 -14.51 -6.67
C ALA A 132 9.31 -15.25 -7.23
N ASP A 133 9.24 -15.60 -8.51
CA ASP A 133 10.38 -16.19 -9.20
C ASP A 133 11.53 -15.18 -9.27
N SER A 134 12.70 -15.60 -8.82
CA SER A 134 13.90 -14.76 -8.74
C SER A 134 14.38 -14.20 -10.08
N ILE A 135 13.87 -14.73 -11.20
CA ILE A 135 14.32 -14.37 -12.54
C ILE A 135 13.74 -13.02 -13.00
N SER A 136 12.53 -12.71 -12.61
CA SER A 136 11.82 -11.47 -13.05
C SER A 136 11.61 -10.44 -11.96
N SER A 137 11.90 -10.79 -10.71
CA SER A 137 11.62 -9.94 -9.55
C SER A 137 12.88 -9.62 -8.76
N LYS A 138 12.94 -8.37 -8.25
CA LYS A 138 13.99 -7.90 -7.35
C LYS A 138 13.37 -7.58 -6.00
N VAL A 139 13.87 -8.20 -4.93
CA VAL A 139 13.44 -7.88 -3.57
C VAL A 139 14.02 -6.53 -3.14
N LEU A 140 13.19 -5.67 -2.57
CA LEU A 140 13.54 -4.33 -2.11
C LEU A 140 13.58 -4.23 -0.58
N ALA A 141 12.67 -4.91 0.10
CA ALA A 141 12.63 -4.93 1.55
C ALA A 141 12.09 -6.27 2.06
N GLU A 142 12.62 -6.69 3.20
CA GLU A 142 12.27 -7.93 3.87
C GLU A 142 11.90 -7.69 5.32
N LYS A 143 10.98 -8.48 5.84
CA LYS A 143 10.65 -8.54 7.26
C LYS A 143 11.19 -9.84 7.85
N THR A 144 11.94 -9.72 8.94
CA THR A 144 12.40 -10.88 9.70
C THR A 144 11.42 -11.12 10.86
N VAL A 145 10.87 -12.32 10.91
CA VAL A 145 10.09 -12.81 12.04
C VAL A 145 11.01 -13.64 12.92
N THR A 146 10.95 -13.43 14.24
CA THR A 146 11.84 -14.14 15.19
C THR A 146 11.71 -15.66 15.05
N GLY A 147 12.79 -16.33 14.65
CA GLY A 147 12.84 -17.78 14.46
C GLY A 147 12.42 -18.28 13.08
N GLU A 148 12.11 -17.39 12.14
CA GLU A 148 11.75 -17.72 10.75
C GLU A 148 12.72 -17.07 9.76
N ALA A 149 12.67 -17.52 8.51
CA ALA A 149 13.40 -16.87 7.42
C ALA A 149 12.84 -15.46 7.16
N ALA A 150 13.67 -14.59 6.58
CA ALA A 150 13.23 -13.28 6.15
C ALA A 150 12.21 -13.42 4.99
N HIS A 151 11.13 -12.65 5.05
CA HIS A 151 10.06 -12.67 4.06
C HIS A 151 10.02 -11.35 3.29
N PRO A 152 10.02 -11.37 1.96
CA PRO A 152 9.85 -10.17 1.14
C PRO A 152 8.54 -9.44 1.43
N VAL A 153 8.63 -8.15 1.73
CA VAL A 153 7.48 -7.23 1.93
C VAL A 153 7.44 -6.11 0.91
N ALA A 154 8.50 -5.94 0.15
CA ALA A 154 8.51 -5.08 -1.03
C ALA A 154 9.39 -5.71 -2.11
N MET A 155 8.91 -5.64 -3.34
CA MET A 155 9.64 -6.14 -4.52
C MET A 155 9.30 -5.33 -5.76
N SER A 156 10.11 -5.45 -6.79
CA SER A 156 9.82 -4.90 -8.11
C SER A 156 9.86 -5.98 -9.18
N VAL A 157 9.01 -5.83 -10.16
CA VAL A 157 8.90 -6.70 -11.34
C VAL A 157 9.08 -5.85 -12.58
N SER A 158 10.07 -6.18 -13.42
CA SER A 158 10.30 -5.48 -14.68
C SER A 158 9.21 -5.82 -15.69
N TRP A 159 8.64 -4.82 -16.35
CA TRP A 159 7.61 -5.01 -17.36
C TRP A 159 7.81 -4.07 -18.55
N GLY A 160 8.20 -4.64 -19.68
CA GLY A 160 8.54 -3.86 -20.87
C GLY A 160 9.66 -2.86 -20.61
N LYS A 161 9.36 -1.56 -20.78
CA LYS A 161 10.32 -0.46 -20.52
C LYS A 161 10.19 0.14 -19.12
N GLY A 162 9.21 -0.27 -18.34
CA GLY A 162 8.92 0.21 -16.99
C GLY A 162 9.02 -0.88 -15.95
N GLU A 163 8.41 -0.63 -14.83
CA GLU A 163 8.53 -1.49 -13.64
C GLU A 163 7.26 -1.41 -12.79
N VAL A 164 6.84 -2.54 -12.24
CA VAL A 164 5.76 -2.61 -11.26
C VAL A 164 6.38 -2.93 -9.90
N ILE A 165 6.18 -2.04 -8.95
CA ILE A 165 6.69 -2.14 -7.59
C ILE A 165 5.54 -2.53 -6.68
N LEU A 166 5.72 -3.57 -5.90
CA LEU A 166 4.74 -4.11 -4.97
C LEU A 166 5.24 -3.91 -3.54
N ALA A 167 4.37 -3.45 -2.65
CA ALA A 167 4.67 -3.35 -1.22
C ALA A 167 3.48 -3.79 -0.37
N SER A 168 3.73 -4.63 0.63
CA SER A 168 2.70 -5.18 1.52
C SER A 168 2.59 -4.44 2.86
N THR A 169 3.15 -3.24 2.96
CA THR A 169 3.22 -2.46 4.20
C THR A 169 2.48 -1.12 4.08
N PRO A 170 1.16 -1.09 3.81
CA PRO A 170 0.42 0.16 3.56
C PRO A 170 0.46 1.13 4.73
N LEU A 171 0.61 0.64 5.98
CA LEU A 171 0.73 1.49 7.16
C LEU A 171 1.90 2.48 7.06
N LEU A 172 3.03 2.08 6.47
CA LEU A 172 4.19 2.95 6.28
C LEU A 172 3.95 4.09 5.27
N PHE A 173 2.91 3.97 4.44
CA PHE A 173 2.48 4.97 3.46
C PHE A 173 1.34 5.85 3.97
N THR A 174 1.18 5.93 5.28
CA THR A 174 0.19 6.78 5.95
C THR A 174 0.87 7.88 6.77
N ASN A 175 0.07 8.84 7.25
CA ASN A 175 0.56 9.87 8.18
C ASN A 175 1.27 9.27 9.40
N TYR A 176 0.70 8.16 9.91
CA TYR A 176 1.26 7.45 11.05
C TYR A 176 2.66 6.89 10.74
N GLY A 177 2.80 6.14 9.63
CA GLY A 177 4.08 5.53 9.27
C GLY A 177 5.18 6.56 9.02
N VAL A 178 4.84 7.67 8.38
CA VAL A 178 5.79 8.75 8.06
C VAL A 178 6.29 9.49 9.29
N LEU A 179 5.41 9.70 10.30
CA LEU A 179 5.75 10.45 11.50
C LEU A 179 6.46 9.61 12.57
N ASP A 180 6.44 8.28 12.47
CA ASP A 180 7.07 7.40 13.46
C ASP A 180 8.53 7.10 13.12
N GLY A 181 9.43 7.64 13.91
CA GLY A 181 10.87 7.35 13.86
C GLY A 181 11.51 7.73 12.50
N LYS A 182 12.27 6.77 11.92
CA LYS A 182 12.99 6.96 10.65
C LYS A 182 12.24 6.44 9.43
N ASN A 183 10.95 6.14 9.54
CA ASN A 183 10.18 5.49 8.48
C ASN A 183 9.99 6.36 7.23
N ALA A 184 10.07 7.68 7.35
CA ALA A 184 10.14 8.57 6.21
C ALA A 184 11.31 8.23 5.28
N ALA A 185 12.46 7.83 5.81
CA ALA A 185 13.59 7.41 4.99
C ALA A 185 13.31 6.11 4.22
N TYR A 186 12.57 5.15 4.79
CA TYR A 186 12.09 3.98 4.05
C TYR A 186 11.17 4.39 2.89
N LEU A 187 10.20 5.26 3.20
CA LEU A 187 9.28 5.76 2.19
C LEU A 187 10.02 6.39 1.00
N PHE A 188 10.98 7.27 1.25
CA PHE A 188 11.74 7.89 0.17
C PHE A 188 12.63 6.90 -0.60
N ARG A 189 13.16 5.87 0.04
CA ARG A 189 13.91 4.80 -0.64
C ARG A 189 13.03 4.01 -1.60
N ILE A 190 11.83 3.63 -1.17
CA ILE A 190 10.92 2.89 -2.05
C ILE A 190 10.36 3.80 -3.17
N LEU A 191 10.07 5.06 -2.87
CA LEU A 191 9.64 6.04 -3.87
C LEU A 191 10.74 6.37 -4.88
N SER A 192 12.02 6.28 -4.51
CA SER A 192 13.13 6.47 -5.46
C SER A 192 13.13 5.43 -6.57
N GLN A 193 12.54 4.26 -6.34
CA GLN A 193 12.34 3.23 -7.38
C GLN A 193 11.38 3.70 -8.48
N MET A 194 10.61 4.78 -8.25
CA MET A 194 9.75 5.40 -9.26
C MET A 194 10.54 6.18 -10.34
N GLY A 195 11.87 6.10 -10.34
CA GLY A 195 12.73 6.66 -11.40
C GLY A 195 12.80 8.19 -11.45
N GLY A 196 12.35 8.86 -10.39
CA GLY A 196 12.33 10.32 -10.32
C GLY A 196 11.36 10.96 -11.30
N PHE A 197 10.33 10.27 -11.76
CA PHE A 197 9.25 10.84 -12.57
C PHE A 197 8.26 11.64 -11.73
N PRO A 198 7.43 12.51 -12.34
CA PRO A 198 6.27 13.08 -11.67
C PRO A 198 5.37 11.96 -11.13
N ILE A 199 4.94 12.05 -9.88
CA ILE A 199 4.13 11.00 -9.25
C ILE A 199 2.67 11.42 -9.22
N VAL A 200 1.82 10.56 -9.77
CA VAL A 200 0.36 10.64 -9.65
C VAL A 200 -0.08 9.59 -8.66
N ARG A 201 -0.59 10.02 -7.50
CA ARG A 201 -1.26 9.10 -6.58
C ARG A 201 -2.74 9.00 -6.96
N THR A 202 -3.18 7.80 -7.29
CA THR A 202 -4.60 7.59 -7.54
C THR A 202 -5.32 7.06 -6.31
N GLU A 203 -6.46 7.67 -6.02
CA GLU A 203 -7.44 7.27 -5.01
C GLU A 203 -8.62 6.51 -5.63
N GLY A 204 -8.60 6.24 -6.95
CA GLY A 204 -9.66 5.54 -7.65
C GLY A 204 -9.96 4.12 -7.14
N TYR A 205 -9.01 3.52 -6.42
CA TYR A 205 -9.14 2.20 -5.78
C TYR A 205 -9.32 2.26 -4.27
N MET A 206 -9.26 3.44 -3.68
CA MET A 206 -9.77 3.59 -2.32
C MET A 206 -11.26 3.32 -2.41
N LYS A 207 -11.75 2.30 -1.69
CA LYS A 207 -13.18 2.26 -1.44
C LYS A 207 -13.51 3.63 -0.92
N GLU A 208 -14.31 4.40 -1.67
CA GLU A 208 -15.00 5.55 -1.09
C GLU A 208 -15.44 5.03 0.25
N THR A 209 -15.07 5.72 1.33
CA THR A 209 -15.47 5.30 2.68
C THR A 209 -16.97 5.18 2.56
N ALA A 210 -17.43 3.95 2.26
CA ALA A 210 -18.78 3.66 1.86
C ALA A 210 -19.53 4.32 2.96
N GLN A 211 -20.33 5.35 2.63
CA GLN A 211 -21.12 6.14 3.54
C GLN A 211 -21.28 5.30 4.76
N VAL A 212 -20.61 5.65 5.86
CA VAL A 212 -20.44 4.76 7.02
C VAL A 212 -21.78 4.09 7.16
N GLN A 213 -21.88 2.79 6.79
CA GLN A 213 -23.16 2.13 6.92
C GLN A 213 -23.40 2.22 8.42
N MET A 214 -24.04 3.33 8.81
CA MET A 214 -24.35 3.56 10.20
C MET A 214 -25.13 2.33 10.57
N SER A 215 -24.59 1.52 11.49
CA SER A 215 -25.36 0.37 11.96
C SER A 215 -26.77 0.88 12.21
N PRO A 216 -27.83 0.13 11.93
CA PRO A 216 -29.21 0.57 12.12
C PRO A 216 -29.40 1.25 13.47
N PHE A 217 -28.72 0.77 14.50
CA PHE A 217 -28.72 1.35 15.84
C PHE A 217 -28.03 2.74 15.90
N ARG A 218 -26.94 2.93 15.19
CA ARG A 218 -26.23 4.24 15.13
C ARG A 218 -27.03 5.25 14.31
N TYR A 219 -27.70 4.80 13.25
CA TYR A 219 -28.64 5.62 12.50
C TYR A 219 -29.82 6.04 13.40
N PHE A 220 -30.39 5.08 14.15
CA PHE A 220 -31.46 5.33 15.09
C PHE A 220 -31.09 6.39 16.14
N LEU A 221 -29.89 6.28 16.73
CA LEU A 221 -29.37 7.25 17.70
C LEU A 221 -28.99 8.62 17.10
N SER A 222 -28.73 8.69 15.80
CA SER A 222 -28.41 9.94 15.13
C SER A 222 -29.62 10.83 14.90
N GLN A 223 -30.84 10.26 14.92
CA GLN A 223 -32.09 10.98 14.74
C GLN A 223 -32.63 11.45 16.10
N PRO A 224 -32.74 12.78 16.37
CA PRO A 224 -33.18 13.27 17.68
C PRO A 224 -34.51 12.68 18.14
N PRO A 225 -35.58 12.58 17.31
CA PRO A 225 -36.85 12.02 17.75
C PRO A 225 -36.70 10.53 18.18
N LEU A 226 -35.95 9.72 17.46
CA LEU A 226 -35.78 8.30 17.76
C LEU A 226 -34.92 8.08 19.02
N ARG A 227 -33.95 8.94 19.24
CA ARG A 227 -33.13 8.96 20.45
C ARG A 227 -33.98 9.27 21.69
N TRP A 228 -34.86 10.26 21.61
CA TRP A 228 -35.79 10.60 22.70
C TRP A 228 -36.78 9.45 22.94
N ALA A 229 -37.33 8.86 21.90
CA ALA A 229 -38.21 7.70 22.04
C ALA A 229 -37.49 6.54 22.78
N LEU A 230 -36.23 6.27 22.49
CA LEU A 230 -35.47 5.27 23.22
C LEU A 230 -35.29 5.62 24.70
N TYR A 231 -34.99 6.87 25.01
CA TYR A 231 -34.85 7.31 26.40
C TYR A 231 -36.19 7.18 27.20
N LEU A 232 -37.31 7.51 26.56
CA LEU A 232 -38.61 7.34 27.17
C LEU A 232 -39.01 5.88 27.38
N THR A 233 -38.51 4.95 26.59
CA THR A 233 -38.80 3.52 26.78
C THR A 233 -37.90 2.86 27.82
N MET A 234 -36.80 3.51 28.23
CA MET A 234 -35.88 3.02 29.25
C MET A 234 -36.17 3.56 30.66
N ILE A 235 -37.12 4.51 30.81
CA ILE A 235 -37.62 5.04 32.07
C ILE A 235 -38.90 4.29 32.47
#